data_76d5ccf1b8c566f0a1845c288663759d
#
_entry.id   76d5ccf1b8c566f0a1845c288663759d
#
_cell.length_a   1.000
_cell.length_b   1.000
_cell.length_c   1.000
_cell.angle_alpha   90.00
_cell.angle_beta   90.00
_cell.angle_gamma   90.00
#
_symmetry.space_group_name_H-M   'P 1'
#
loop_
_entity.id
_entity.type
_entity.pdbx_description
1 polymer ?
#
loop_
_entity_poly.entity_id
_entity_poly.type
_entity_poly.pdbx_seq_one_letter_code
_entity_poly.pdbx_strand_id
1 'polypeptide(L)'
;DKVFKSSDNLNASVQENVSAIRVVKSFVREGFENEKYTKACEGLYQQFVNAESRLSFNNPAMLTAIYGCNIALSWFGAKYILHGALTTGQLNALFGYIMNILMALMMLSMAFVMIAMSAASAKRIVEVLDEKTDLPPAKAPVQEVKDGSIRFDHVSFKYKHGAGQPVLNDITFDIRPGETLGIIGGTGSAKSSLVQLIPRLYDAESGTVSVGGVDVRDYDLNVLRREVSMVLQKNVLFSGTILDNLRWGNENASEEECIRMAKLACADEF
;
A
#
# COMPACT_ATOMS: atom_id res chain seq x y z
N ASP A 1 -6.68 -16.88 -1.12
CA ASP A 1 -6.09 -16.16 0.02
C ASP A 1 -4.69 -16.70 0.39
N LYS A 2 -4.52 -18.02 0.61
CA LYS A 2 -3.22 -18.62 0.97
C LYS A 2 -2.15 -18.44 -0.12
N VAL A 3 -2.50 -18.57 -1.40
CA VAL A 3 -1.58 -18.39 -2.54
C VAL A 3 -1.07 -16.96 -2.59
N PHE A 4 -1.95 -15.96 -2.44
CA PHE A 4 -1.54 -14.54 -2.43
C PHE A 4 -0.59 -14.23 -1.28
N LYS A 5 -0.88 -14.73 -0.07
CA LYS A 5 0.00 -14.55 1.08
C LYS A 5 1.38 -15.19 0.88
N SER A 6 1.44 -16.36 0.24
CA SER A 6 2.73 -17.01 -0.08
C SER A 6 3.49 -16.24 -1.16
N SER A 7 2.80 -15.66 -2.14
CA SER A 7 3.39 -14.79 -3.15
C SER A 7 3.94 -13.50 -2.54
N ASP A 8 3.20 -12.87 -1.61
CA ASP A 8 3.65 -11.67 -0.90
C ASP A 8 4.92 -11.96 -0.06
N ASN A 9 4.97 -13.11 0.62
CA ASN A 9 6.15 -13.54 1.37
C ASN A 9 7.38 -13.77 0.47
N LEU A 10 7.18 -14.35 -0.72
CA LEU A 10 8.25 -14.53 -1.70
C LEU A 10 8.78 -13.18 -2.20
N ASN A 11 7.87 -12.28 -2.59
CA ASN A 11 8.24 -10.94 -3.04
C ASN A 11 8.98 -10.14 -1.96
N ALA A 12 8.53 -10.20 -0.70
CA ALA A 12 9.20 -9.58 0.43
C ALA A 12 10.63 -10.13 0.61
N SER A 13 10.82 -11.45 0.50
CA SER A 13 12.14 -12.09 0.58
C SER A 13 13.07 -11.63 -0.55
N VAL A 14 12.55 -11.51 -1.79
CA VAL A 14 13.33 -10.99 -2.93
C VAL A 14 13.74 -9.54 -2.69
N GLN A 15 12.80 -8.70 -2.27
CA GLN A 15 13.05 -7.28 -2.03
C GLN A 15 14.06 -7.06 -0.88
N GLU A 16 13.97 -7.86 0.19
CA GLU A 16 14.93 -7.88 1.28
C GLU A 16 16.34 -8.21 0.76
N ASN A 17 16.48 -9.29 -0.03
CA ASN A 17 17.74 -9.71 -0.61
C ASN A 17 18.35 -8.67 -1.56
N VAL A 18 17.55 -8.06 -2.43
CA VAL A 18 18.01 -7.01 -3.35
C VAL A 18 18.50 -5.79 -2.55
N SER A 19 17.74 -5.36 -1.55
CA SER A 19 18.09 -4.21 -0.73
C SER A 19 19.31 -4.45 0.16
N ALA A 20 19.46 -5.67 0.68
CA ALA A 20 20.53 -6.05 1.62
C ALA A 20 21.67 -6.87 0.97
N ILE A 21 21.77 -6.90 -0.37
CA ILE A 21 22.73 -7.77 -1.07
C ILE A 21 24.17 -7.58 -0.61
N ARG A 22 24.57 -6.35 -0.25
CA ARG A 22 25.91 -6.06 0.26
C ARG A 22 26.17 -6.76 1.59
N VAL A 23 25.14 -6.85 2.46
CA VAL A 23 25.24 -7.54 3.75
C VAL A 23 25.38 -9.05 3.53
N VAL A 24 24.53 -9.63 2.66
CA VAL A 24 24.60 -11.06 2.31
C VAL A 24 26.00 -11.43 1.78
N LYS A 25 26.56 -10.58 0.90
CA LYS A 25 27.89 -10.77 0.33
C LYS A 25 29.01 -10.61 1.37
N SER A 26 28.93 -9.61 2.24
CA SER A 26 29.95 -9.35 3.25
C SER A 26 30.06 -10.46 4.31
N PHE A 27 28.96 -11.14 4.59
CA PHE A 27 28.92 -12.27 5.53
C PHE A 27 28.97 -13.65 4.86
N VAL A 28 29.15 -13.71 3.52
CA VAL A 28 29.19 -14.98 2.72
C VAL A 28 27.99 -15.86 3.03
N ARG A 29 26.78 -15.28 3.04
CA ARG A 29 25.53 -15.96 3.40
C ARG A 29 24.62 -16.29 2.20
N GLU A 30 25.17 -16.32 0.98
CA GLU A 30 24.39 -16.63 -0.23
C GLU A 30 23.72 -18.01 -0.17
N GLY A 31 24.40 -19.00 0.40
CA GLY A 31 23.85 -20.35 0.55
C GLY A 31 22.61 -20.39 1.44
N PHE A 32 22.65 -19.65 2.55
CA PHE A 32 21.51 -19.55 3.48
C PHE A 32 20.31 -18.83 2.83
N GLU A 33 20.57 -17.69 2.17
CA GLU A 33 19.50 -16.93 1.49
C GLU A 33 18.91 -17.69 0.31
N ASN A 34 19.73 -18.45 -0.43
CA ASN A 34 19.24 -19.30 -1.52
C ASN A 34 18.34 -20.45 -0.99
N GLU A 35 18.70 -21.05 0.14
CA GLU A 35 17.85 -22.05 0.80
C GLU A 35 16.53 -21.45 1.29
N LYS A 36 16.56 -20.27 1.91
CA LYS A 36 15.37 -19.52 2.35
C LYS A 36 14.45 -19.21 1.17
N TYR A 37 15.02 -18.73 0.05
CA TYR A 37 14.29 -18.45 -1.18
C TYR A 37 13.68 -19.74 -1.78
N THR A 38 14.44 -20.81 -1.86
CA THR A 38 13.97 -22.12 -2.38
C THR A 38 12.80 -22.64 -1.56
N LYS A 39 12.86 -22.53 -0.22
CA LYS A 39 11.74 -22.94 0.66
C LYS A 39 10.50 -22.08 0.43
N ALA A 40 10.66 -20.78 0.19
CA ALA A 40 9.54 -19.88 -0.11
C ALA A 40 8.90 -20.23 -1.47
N CYS A 41 9.72 -20.53 -2.49
CA CYS A 41 9.26 -21.01 -3.80
C CYS A 41 8.52 -22.36 -3.69
N GLU A 42 9.07 -23.32 -2.95
CA GLU A 42 8.44 -24.62 -2.70
C GLU A 42 7.08 -24.45 -2.01
N GLY A 43 7.00 -23.59 -0.99
CA GLY A 43 5.74 -23.25 -0.31
C GLY A 43 4.69 -22.68 -1.26
N LEU A 44 5.08 -21.78 -2.13
CA LEU A 44 4.20 -21.22 -3.16
C LEU A 44 3.77 -22.28 -4.18
N TYR A 45 4.72 -23.08 -4.67
CA TYR A 45 4.46 -24.18 -5.61
C TYR A 45 3.41 -25.17 -5.05
N GLN A 46 3.56 -25.61 -3.81
CA GLN A 46 2.61 -26.53 -3.17
C GLN A 46 1.22 -25.92 -3.05
N GLN A 47 1.11 -24.60 -2.76
CA GLN A 47 -0.19 -23.94 -2.73
C GLN A 47 -0.84 -23.87 -4.12
N PHE A 48 -0.06 -23.59 -5.17
CA PHE A 48 -0.56 -23.63 -6.55
C PHE A 48 -1.01 -25.03 -6.96
N VAL A 49 -0.18 -26.06 -6.73
CA VAL A 49 -0.53 -27.45 -7.05
C VAL A 49 -1.82 -27.87 -6.34
N ASN A 50 -1.98 -27.53 -5.07
CA ASN A 50 -3.20 -27.83 -4.32
C ASN A 50 -4.43 -27.12 -4.86
N ALA A 51 -4.29 -25.86 -5.29
CA ALA A 51 -5.38 -25.09 -5.90
C ALA A 51 -5.76 -25.65 -7.28
N GLU A 52 -4.76 -25.85 -8.15
CA GLU A 52 -4.94 -26.40 -9.51
C GLU A 52 -5.49 -27.82 -9.50
N SER A 53 -5.02 -28.69 -8.61
CA SER A 53 -5.53 -30.05 -8.48
C SER A 53 -7.03 -30.09 -8.19
N ARG A 54 -7.53 -29.16 -7.37
CA ARG A 54 -8.96 -29.05 -7.08
C ARG A 54 -9.76 -28.52 -8.27
N LEU A 55 -9.21 -27.51 -8.97
CA LEU A 55 -9.84 -26.92 -10.15
C LEU A 55 -9.81 -27.89 -11.35
N SER A 56 -8.73 -28.63 -11.49
CA SER A 56 -8.53 -29.61 -12.59
C SER A 56 -9.58 -30.71 -12.60
N PHE A 57 -10.13 -31.09 -11.43
CA PHE A 57 -11.18 -32.10 -11.33
C PHE A 57 -12.54 -31.60 -11.90
N ASN A 58 -12.74 -30.30 -11.97
CA ASN A 58 -14.00 -29.71 -12.46
C ASN A 58 -14.28 -30.11 -13.94
N ASN A 59 -13.26 -30.04 -14.80
CA ASN A 59 -13.41 -30.35 -16.24
C ASN A 59 -13.81 -31.80 -16.52
N PRO A 60 -13.13 -32.84 -15.98
CA PRO A 60 -13.56 -34.20 -16.12
C PRO A 60 -14.98 -34.48 -15.57
N ALA A 61 -15.33 -33.90 -14.43
CA ALA A 61 -16.65 -34.03 -13.83
C ALA A 61 -17.75 -33.45 -14.74
N MET A 62 -17.53 -32.25 -15.30
CA MET A 62 -18.45 -31.63 -16.25
C MET A 62 -18.60 -32.46 -17.54
N LEU A 63 -17.50 -32.92 -18.14
CA LEU A 63 -17.55 -33.77 -19.33
C LEU A 63 -18.29 -35.10 -19.08
N THR A 64 -18.08 -35.71 -17.93
CA THR A 64 -18.79 -36.93 -17.54
C THR A 64 -20.30 -36.67 -17.40
N ALA A 65 -20.68 -35.50 -16.80
CA ALA A 65 -22.07 -35.11 -16.71
C ALA A 65 -22.69 -34.86 -18.10
N ILE A 66 -21.98 -34.21 -19.02
CA ILE A 66 -22.42 -33.93 -20.40
C ILE A 66 -22.68 -35.24 -21.13
N TYR A 67 -21.70 -36.14 -21.16
CA TYR A 67 -21.82 -37.40 -21.86
C TYR A 67 -22.87 -38.33 -21.21
N GLY A 68 -22.96 -38.33 -19.89
CA GLY A 68 -23.99 -39.08 -19.17
C GLY A 68 -25.40 -38.56 -19.51
N CYS A 69 -25.64 -37.25 -19.54
CA CYS A 69 -26.90 -36.67 -19.97
C CYS A 69 -27.20 -36.99 -21.43
N ASN A 70 -26.24 -36.90 -22.34
CA ASN A 70 -26.46 -37.21 -23.75
C ASN A 70 -26.79 -38.70 -23.97
N ILE A 71 -26.12 -39.61 -23.29
CA ILE A 71 -26.45 -41.04 -23.37
C ILE A 71 -27.84 -41.33 -22.82
N ALA A 72 -28.19 -40.78 -21.68
CA ALA A 72 -29.51 -40.93 -21.08
C ALA A 72 -30.61 -40.36 -21.98
N LEU A 73 -30.39 -39.16 -22.54
CA LEU A 73 -31.37 -38.50 -23.45
C LEU A 73 -31.51 -39.31 -24.74
N SER A 74 -30.42 -39.81 -25.31
CA SER A 74 -30.48 -40.68 -26.49
C SER A 74 -31.29 -41.95 -26.23
N TRP A 75 -31.05 -42.61 -25.10
CA TRP A 75 -31.71 -43.85 -24.72
C TRP A 75 -33.22 -43.66 -24.48
N PHE A 76 -33.57 -42.70 -23.63
CA PHE A 76 -34.97 -42.42 -23.34
C PHE A 76 -35.70 -41.78 -24.53
N GLY A 77 -35.03 -40.86 -25.25
CA GLY A 77 -35.55 -40.22 -26.45
C GLY A 77 -35.91 -41.19 -27.54
N ALA A 78 -35.03 -42.16 -27.80
CA ALA A 78 -35.32 -43.22 -28.76
C ALA A 78 -36.56 -44.03 -28.36
N LYS A 79 -36.70 -44.40 -27.08
CA LYS A 79 -37.92 -45.11 -26.59
C LYS A 79 -39.19 -44.29 -26.79
N TYR A 80 -39.16 -43.00 -26.47
CA TYR A 80 -40.33 -42.11 -26.63
C TYR A 80 -40.70 -41.86 -28.09
N ILE A 81 -39.71 -41.86 -29.02
CA ILE A 81 -39.95 -41.74 -30.45
C ILE A 81 -40.64 -43.01 -30.95
N LEU A 82 -40.20 -44.20 -30.53
CA LEU A 82 -40.82 -45.47 -30.89
C LEU A 82 -42.28 -45.61 -30.43
N HIS A 83 -42.65 -44.95 -29.31
CA HIS A 83 -44.01 -44.91 -28.79
C HIS A 83 -44.84 -43.73 -29.35
N GLY A 84 -44.26 -42.94 -30.28
CA GLY A 84 -44.96 -41.79 -30.90
C GLY A 84 -45.14 -40.56 -29.97
N ALA A 85 -44.54 -40.57 -28.80
CA ALA A 85 -44.68 -39.48 -27.81
C ALA A 85 -43.68 -38.32 -28.03
N LEU A 86 -42.63 -38.53 -28.87
CA LEU A 86 -41.60 -37.51 -29.16
C LEU A 86 -41.26 -37.58 -30.66
N THR A 87 -41.01 -36.44 -31.28
CA THR A 87 -40.47 -36.34 -32.64
C THR A 87 -38.95 -36.26 -32.63
N THR A 88 -38.29 -36.65 -33.74
CA THR A 88 -36.84 -36.51 -33.91
C THR A 88 -36.36 -35.07 -33.80
N GLY A 89 -37.18 -34.11 -34.28
CA GLY A 89 -36.91 -32.67 -34.16
C GLY A 89 -36.91 -32.17 -32.70
N GLN A 90 -37.86 -32.66 -31.90
CA GLN A 90 -37.91 -32.34 -30.47
C GLN A 90 -36.71 -32.96 -29.71
N LEU A 91 -36.29 -34.17 -30.05
CA LEU A 91 -35.09 -34.79 -29.47
C LEU A 91 -33.85 -33.96 -29.79
N ASN A 92 -33.70 -33.47 -31.02
CA ASN A 92 -32.58 -32.64 -31.42
C ASN A 92 -32.60 -31.28 -30.68
N ALA A 93 -33.78 -30.69 -30.47
CA ALA A 93 -33.92 -29.48 -29.65
C ALA A 93 -33.50 -29.70 -28.19
N LEU A 94 -33.83 -30.86 -27.61
CA LEU A 94 -33.40 -31.21 -26.23
C LEU A 94 -31.89 -31.32 -26.10
N PHE A 95 -31.17 -31.85 -27.08
CA PHE A 95 -29.71 -31.83 -27.11
C PHE A 95 -29.16 -30.39 -27.10
N GLY A 96 -29.77 -29.52 -27.91
CA GLY A 96 -29.39 -28.08 -27.90
C GLY A 96 -29.59 -27.40 -26.53
N TYR A 97 -30.74 -27.72 -25.86
CA TYR A 97 -31.00 -27.17 -24.52
C TYR A 97 -29.98 -27.68 -23.47
N ILE A 98 -29.63 -28.96 -23.48
CA ILE A 98 -28.59 -29.49 -22.59
C ILE A 98 -27.26 -28.75 -22.77
N MET A 99 -26.84 -28.54 -24.01
CA MET A 99 -25.59 -27.82 -24.31
C MET A 99 -25.63 -26.37 -23.81
N ASN A 100 -26.76 -25.68 -24.03
CA ASN A 100 -26.94 -24.30 -23.55
C ASN A 100 -26.92 -24.21 -22.01
N ILE A 101 -27.60 -25.15 -21.33
CA ILE A 101 -27.63 -25.19 -19.86
C ILE A 101 -26.19 -25.43 -19.31
N LEU A 102 -25.44 -26.35 -19.91
CA LEU A 102 -24.10 -26.66 -19.48
C LEU A 102 -23.12 -25.50 -19.73
N MET A 103 -23.22 -24.82 -20.88
CA MET A 103 -22.46 -23.61 -21.15
C MET A 103 -22.79 -22.50 -20.15
N ALA A 104 -24.06 -22.29 -19.82
CA ALA A 104 -24.49 -21.32 -18.82
C ALA A 104 -23.92 -21.64 -17.42
N LEU A 105 -23.91 -22.91 -17.03
CA LEU A 105 -23.30 -23.37 -15.77
C LEU A 105 -21.79 -23.15 -15.74
N MET A 106 -21.08 -23.39 -16.85
CA MET A 106 -19.66 -23.08 -16.97
C MET A 106 -19.37 -21.58 -16.81
N MET A 107 -20.14 -20.75 -17.50
CA MET A 107 -20.03 -19.28 -17.38
C MET A 107 -20.30 -18.81 -15.96
N LEU A 108 -21.32 -19.36 -15.31
CA LEU A 108 -21.64 -19.05 -13.93
C LEU A 108 -20.49 -19.44 -12.97
N SER A 109 -19.93 -20.63 -13.15
CA SER A 109 -18.76 -21.08 -12.37
C SER A 109 -17.56 -20.14 -12.53
N MET A 110 -17.28 -19.71 -13.77
CA MET A 110 -16.20 -18.78 -14.06
C MET A 110 -16.48 -17.39 -13.45
N ALA A 111 -17.73 -16.92 -13.49
CA ALA A 111 -18.14 -15.66 -12.88
C ALA A 111 -17.92 -15.66 -11.35
N PHE A 112 -18.23 -16.76 -10.65
CA PHE A 112 -17.96 -16.90 -9.22
C PHE A 112 -16.45 -16.79 -8.90
N VAL A 113 -15.60 -17.42 -9.69
CA VAL A 113 -14.14 -17.33 -9.52
C VAL A 113 -13.68 -15.88 -9.72
N MET A 114 -14.15 -15.21 -10.78
CA MET A 114 -13.80 -13.80 -11.03
C MET A 114 -14.26 -12.87 -9.91
N ILE A 115 -15.48 -13.07 -9.39
CA ILE A 115 -16.00 -12.28 -8.26
C ILE A 115 -15.13 -12.50 -7.01
N ALA A 116 -14.77 -13.75 -6.72
CA ALA A 116 -13.93 -14.07 -5.57
C ALA A 116 -12.52 -13.43 -5.66
N MET A 117 -11.92 -13.42 -6.85
CA MET A 117 -10.64 -12.74 -7.10
C MET A 117 -10.77 -11.22 -6.98
N SER A 118 -11.82 -10.64 -7.58
CA SER A 118 -12.07 -9.20 -7.53
C SER A 118 -12.35 -8.71 -6.11
N ALA A 119 -13.07 -9.48 -5.31
CA ALA A 119 -13.38 -9.15 -3.91
C ALA A 119 -12.11 -8.99 -3.06
N ALA A 120 -11.08 -9.83 -3.28
CA ALA A 120 -9.81 -9.71 -2.58
C ALA A 120 -9.07 -8.40 -2.91
N SER A 121 -9.08 -8.00 -4.18
CA SER A 121 -8.49 -6.74 -4.64
C SER A 121 -9.31 -5.53 -4.16
N ALA A 122 -10.64 -5.60 -4.23
CA ALA A 122 -11.53 -4.57 -3.73
C ALA A 122 -11.33 -4.31 -2.23
N LYS A 123 -11.15 -5.36 -1.43
CA LYS A 123 -10.87 -5.23 0.01
C LYS A 123 -9.61 -4.41 0.27
N ARG A 124 -8.51 -4.66 -0.46
CA ARG A 124 -7.27 -3.89 -0.32
C ARG A 124 -7.44 -2.41 -0.69
N ILE A 125 -8.25 -2.14 -1.72
CA ILE A 125 -8.55 -0.76 -2.11
C ILE A 125 -9.36 -0.05 -1.01
N VAL A 126 -10.39 -0.73 -0.48
CA VAL A 126 -11.22 -0.19 0.61
C VAL A 126 -10.40 0.06 1.87
N GLU A 127 -9.47 -0.85 2.23
CA GLU A 127 -8.56 -0.64 3.38
C GLU A 127 -7.76 0.66 3.25
N VAL A 128 -7.31 1.02 2.04
CA VAL A 128 -6.58 2.28 1.81
C VAL A 128 -7.53 3.48 1.81
N LEU A 129 -8.73 3.34 1.23
CA LEU A 129 -9.71 4.44 1.16
C LEU A 129 -10.35 4.76 2.52
N ASP A 130 -10.51 3.74 3.35
CA ASP A 130 -11.10 3.88 4.70
C ASP A 130 -10.06 4.29 5.75
N GLU A 131 -8.76 4.33 5.38
CA GLU A 131 -7.70 4.74 6.30
C GLU A 131 -7.90 6.19 6.72
N LYS A 132 -7.99 6.39 8.02
CA LYS A 132 -8.20 7.72 8.60
C LYS A 132 -6.88 8.28 9.06
N THR A 133 -6.65 9.55 8.72
CA THR A 133 -5.48 10.25 9.21
C THR A 133 -5.47 10.35 10.73
N ASP A 134 -4.30 10.17 11.32
CA ASP A 134 -4.05 10.38 12.74
C ASP A 134 -3.97 11.86 13.13
N LEU A 135 -3.93 12.74 12.13
CA LEU A 135 -3.85 14.19 12.28
C LEU A 135 -5.19 14.82 11.89
N PRO A 136 -6.16 14.88 12.81
CA PRO A 136 -7.46 15.45 12.49
C PRO A 136 -7.34 16.95 12.13
N PRO A 137 -8.09 17.41 11.12
CA PRO A 137 -8.11 18.83 10.79
C PRO A 137 -8.72 19.65 11.92
N ALA A 138 -8.24 20.88 12.09
CA ALA A 138 -8.84 21.83 13.02
C ALA A 138 -10.28 22.15 12.63
N LYS A 139 -11.15 22.40 13.60
CA LYS A 139 -12.56 22.77 13.35
C LYS A 139 -12.70 24.14 12.68
N ALA A 140 -11.80 25.07 13.02
CA ALA A 140 -11.70 26.41 12.46
C ALA A 140 -10.22 26.70 12.18
N PRO A 141 -9.67 26.20 11.07
CA PRO A 141 -8.23 26.24 10.84
C PRO A 141 -7.74 27.67 10.59
N VAL A 142 -6.67 28.04 11.27
CA VAL A 142 -5.96 29.29 11.06
C VAL A 142 -5.25 29.26 9.71
N GLN A 143 -5.43 30.30 8.90
CA GLN A 143 -4.98 30.39 7.51
C GLN A 143 -3.73 31.24 7.32
N GLU A 144 -3.08 31.70 8.39
CA GLU A 144 -1.91 32.54 8.31
C GLU A 144 -0.97 32.29 9.49
N VAL A 145 0.32 32.17 9.22
CA VAL A 145 1.37 32.14 10.24
C VAL A 145 1.92 33.54 10.42
N LYS A 146 1.76 34.14 11.62
CA LYS A 146 2.07 35.52 11.87
C LYS A 146 3.57 35.83 11.88
N ASP A 147 4.36 34.95 12.45
CA ASP A 147 5.82 35.10 12.55
C ASP A 147 6.50 33.75 12.74
N GLY A 148 7.83 33.74 12.75
CA GLY A 148 8.66 32.54 12.92
C GLY A 148 8.97 32.16 14.37
N SER A 149 8.19 32.62 15.35
CA SER A 149 8.37 32.21 16.74
C SER A 149 7.91 30.72 16.91
N ILE A 150 8.64 29.97 17.75
CA ILE A 150 8.30 28.58 18.06
C ILE A 150 8.33 28.43 19.58
N ARG A 151 7.30 27.79 20.14
CA ARG A 151 7.24 27.48 21.56
C ARG A 151 6.86 26.02 21.78
N PHE A 152 7.61 25.36 22.62
CA PHE A 152 7.27 24.09 23.22
C PHE A 152 6.90 24.32 24.67
N ASP A 153 5.73 23.85 25.09
CA ASP A 153 5.21 24.04 26.44
C ASP A 153 4.79 22.69 27.03
N HIS A 154 5.63 22.14 27.92
CA HIS A 154 5.45 20.85 28.57
C HIS A 154 5.17 19.68 27.60
N VAL A 155 5.89 19.63 26.46
CA VAL A 155 5.65 18.68 25.37
C VAL A 155 6.22 17.32 25.71
N SER A 156 5.35 16.31 25.69
CA SER A 156 5.75 14.91 25.68
C SER A 156 5.26 14.23 24.42
N PHE A 157 6.07 13.34 23.85
CA PHE A 157 5.75 12.67 22.61
C PHE A 157 6.15 11.18 22.62
N LYS A 158 5.29 10.36 22.03
CA LYS A 158 5.48 8.92 21.84
C LYS A 158 4.94 8.51 20.47
N TYR A 159 5.68 7.65 19.75
CA TYR A 159 5.16 7.05 18.53
C TYR A 159 4.07 6.01 18.84
N LYS A 160 2.94 6.02 18.14
CA LYS A 160 1.78 5.14 18.39
C LYS A 160 2.14 3.65 18.39
N HIS A 161 3.07 3.24 17.56
CA HIS A 161 3.51 1.83 17.45
C HIS A 161 4.65 1.46 18.41
N GLY A 162 5.10 2.38 19.25
CA GLY A 162 6.15 2.15 20.23
C GLY A 162 5.57 1.64 21.55
N ALA A 163 5.77 0.35 21.87
CA ALA A 163 5.57 -0.15 23.22
C ALA A 163 6.75 0.33 24.08
N GLY A 164 6.66 1.50 24.75
CA GLY A 164 7.79 1.99 25.52
C GLY A 164 7.58 3.34 26.16
N GLN A 165 8.64 3.85 26.75
CA GLN A 165 8.74 5.17 27.35
C GLN A 165 8.53 6.28 26.30
N PRO A 166 8.05 7.48 26.70
CA PRO A 166 8.00 8.65 25.83
C PRO A 166 9.36 8.93 25.20
N VAL A 167 9.35 9.28 23.93
CA VAL A 167 10.56 9.64 23.16
C VAL A 167 11.02 11.06 23.53
N LEU A 168 10.06 11.94 23.78
CA LEU A 168 10.26 13.28 24.38
C LEU A 168 9.47 13.33 25.67
N ASN A 169 10.02 13.92 26.71
CA ASN A 169 9.39 14.00 28.02
C ASN A 169 9.55 15.40 28.60
N ASP A 170 8.44 16.10 28.76
CA ASP A 170 8.33 17.42 29.40
C ASP A 170 9.30 18.49 28.83
N ILE A 171 9.29 18.65 27.51
CA ILE A 171 10.16 19.61 26.82
C ILE A 171 9.51 20.98 26.80
N THR A 172 10.25 21.96 27.33
CA THR A 172 9.80 23.38 27.36
C THR A 172 10.91 24.29 26.92
N PHE A 173 10.69 25.09 25.87
CA PHE A 173 11.57 26.15 25.40
C PHE A 173 10.85 27.09 24.44
N ASP A 174 11.43 28.29 24.23
CA ASP A 174 10.92 29.32 23.31
C ASP A 174 12.04 29.69 22.31
N ILE A 175 11.68 29.91 21.06
CA ILE A 175 12.53 30.46 19.99
C ILE A 175 11.86 31.72 19.45
N ARG A 176 12.58 32.84 19.44
CA ARG A 176 12.09 34.12 18.92
C ARG A 176 12.23 34.16 17.39
N PRO A 177 11.43 35.02 16.71
CA PRO A 177 11.64 35.24 15.28
C PRO A 177 13.08 35.67 14.96
N GLY A 178 13.71 34.99 13.97
CA GLY A 178 15.09 35.24 13.56
C GLY A 178 16.17 34.62 14.47
N GLU A 179 15.79 33.94 15.55
CA GLU A 179 16.73 33.25 16.42
C GLU A 179 17.13 31.90 15.83
N THR A 180 18.39 31.50 16.06
CA THR A 180 18.91 30.17 15.68
C THR A 180 19.10 29.33 16.93
N LEU A 181 18.41 28.19 17.03
CA LEU A 181 18.56 27.24 18.12
C LEU A 181 19.39 26.03 17.66
N GLY A 182 20.50 25.75 18.36
CA GLY A 182 21.29 24.55 18.16
C GLY A 182 20.82 23.39 19.04
N ILE A 183 20.47 22.24 18.44
CA ILE A 183 20.05 21.02 19.15
C ILE A 183 21.16 19.99 19.04
N ILE A 184 21.84 19.67 20.15
CA ILE A 184 22.97 18.77 20.21
C ILE A 184 22.60 17.52 21.01
N GLY A 185 23.10 16.37 20.57
CA GLY A 185 22.89 15.09 21.27
C GLY A 185 23.35 13.90 20.44
N GLY A 186 23.52 12.78 21.08
CA GLY A 186 23.94 11.51 20.46
C GLY A 186 22.91 10.93 19.49
N THR A 187 23.28 9.86 18.80
CA THR A 187 22.34 9.11 17.96
C THR A 187 21.22 8.50 18.85
N GLY A 188 19.98 8.62 18.43
CA GLY A 188 18.83 8.12 19.21
C GLY A 188 18.28 9.09 20.27
N SER A 189 18.85 10.30 20.43
CA SER A 189 18.39 11.29 21.43
C SER A 189 17.15 12.09 21.01
N ALA A 190 16.35 11.58 20.09
CA ALA A 190 15.07 12.14 19.66
C ALA A 190 15.07 13.55 19.01
N LYS A 191 16.24 14.05 18.56
CA LYS A 191 16.33 15.36 17.89
C LYS A 191 15.40 15.49 16.69
N SER A 192 15.37 14.47 15.82
CA SER A 192 14.50 14.47 14.65
C SER A 192 13.01 14.43 15.04
N SER A 193 12.68 13.67 16.09
CA SER A 193 11.30 13.61 16.59
C SER A 193 10.82 14.97 17.08
N LEU A 194 11.68 15.71 17.78
CA LEU A 194 11.36 17.05 18.27
C LEU A 194 11.09 18.02 17.10
N VAL A 195 11.98 18.05 16.10
CA VAL A 195 11.83 18.93 14.93
C VAL A 195 10.60 18.57 14.10
N GLN A 196 10.23 17.29 14.01
CA GLN A 196 9.07 16.83 13.27
C GLN A 196 7.71 17.26 13.85
N LEU A 197 7.67 17.66 15.13
CA LEU A 197 6.46 18.21 15.74
C LEU A 197 6.13 19.63 15.27
N ILE A 198 7.13 20.40 14.81
CA ILE A 198 6.94 21.80 14.38
C ILE A 198 6.06 21.87 13.12
N PRO A 199 6.33 21.14 12.00
CA PRO A 199 5.44 21.11 10.84
C PRO A 199 4.24 20.17 11.05
N ARG A 200 4.00 19.72 12.29
CA ARG A 200 2.93 18.78 12.64
C ARG A 200 2.94 17.54 11.75
N LEU A 201 4.10 16.85 11.64
CA LEU A 201 4.15 15.51 11.07
C LEU A 201 3.61 14.46 12.04
N TYR A 202 3.61 14.79 13.33
CA TYR A 202 2.99 14.05 14.43
C TYR A 202 2.36 15.04 15.41
N ASP A 203 1.33 14.60 16.14
CA ASP A 203 0.79 15.35 17.26
C ASP A 203 1.48 14.95 18.57
N ALA A 204 1.73 15.91 19.46
CA ALA A 204 2.23 15.67 20.81
C ALA A 204 1.20 14.87 21.63
N GLU A 205 1.68 13.95 22.48
CA GLU A 205 0.82 13.20 23.41
C GLU A 205 0.29 14.11 24.53
N SER A 206 1.14 15.01 25.02
CA SER A 206 0.77 16.06 25.98
C SER A 206 1.55 17.34 25.74
N GLY A 207 1.07 18.44 26.26
CA GLY A 207 1.65 19.77 26.05
C GLY A 207 1.24 20.39 24.73
N THR A 208 1.88 21.52 24.40
CA THR A 208 1.53 22.35 23.23
C THR A 208 2.79 22.75 22.47
N VAL A 209 2.74 22.55 21.15
CA VAL A 209 3.72 23.12 20.20
C VAL A 209 3.04 24.26 19.48
N SER A 210 3.62 25.46 19.52
CA SER A 210 3.07 26.65 18.86
C SER A 210 4.06 27.23 17.88
N VAL A 211 3.54 27.75 16.76
CA VAL A 211 4.26 28.51 15.74
C VAL A 211 3.53 29.83 15.55
N GLY A 212 4.23 30.95 15.52
CA GLY A 212 3.58 32.30 15.43
C GLY A 212 2.57 32.56 16.54
N GLY A 213 2.75 31.94 17.72
CA GLY A 213 1.86 32.08 18.87
C GLY A 213 0.57 31.26 18.81
N VAL A 214 0.37 30.40 17.79
CA VAL A 214 -0.82 29.55 17.62
C VAL A 214 -0.40 28.08 17.70
N ASP A 215 -1.20 27.25 18.37
CA ASP A 215 -0.98 25.79 18.43
C ASP A 215 -0.96 25.19 17.02
N VAL A 216 0.03 24.34 16.72
CA VAL A 216 0.14 23.69 15.41
C VAL A 216 -1.09 22.85 15.05
N ARG A 217 -1.88 22.44 16.04
CA ARG A 217 -3.14 21.68 15.85
C ARG A 217 -4.29 22.54 15.33
N ASP A 218 -4.20 23.85 15.51
CA ASP A 218 -5.25 24.80 15.10
C ASP A 218 -5.01 25.38 13.70
N TYR A 219 -3.87 25.09 13.07
CA TYR A 219 -3.59 25.52 11.70
C TYR A 219 -4.23 24.61 10.65
N ASP A 220 -4.51 25.18 9.46
CA ASP A 220 -4.54 24.41 8.23
C ASP A 220 -3.15 23.81 7.97
N LEU A 221 -3.10 22.49 7.77
CA LEU A 221 -1.83 21.78 7.59
C LEU A 221 -1.04 22.24 6.36
N ASN A 222 -1.73 22.63 5.29
CA ASN A 222 -1.08 23.12 4.08
C ASN A 222 -0.44 24.50 4.33
N VAL A 223 -1.13 25.34 5.06
CA VAL A 223 -0.62 26.68 5.43
C VAL A 223 0.61 26.53 6.33
N LEU A 224 0.51 25.77 7.41
CA LEU A 224 1.63 25.55 8.32
C LEU A 224 2.87 24.98 7.59
N ARG A 225 2.68 23.98 6.73
CA ARG A 225 3.78 23.30 6.02
C ARG A 225 4.35 24.08 4.85
N ARG A 226 3.66 25.10 4.35
CA ARG A 226 4.23 26.06 3.39
C ARG A 226 5.19 27.03 4.06
N GLU A 227 4.89 27.43 5.30
CA GLU A 227 5.71 28.39 6.06
C GLU A 227 6.86 27.71 6.85
N VAL A 228 6.72 26.41 7.16
CA VAL A 228 7.72 25.63 7.89
C VAL A 228 8.41 24.65 6.96
N SER A 229 9.57 25.03 6.44
CA SER A 229 10.40 24.14 5.61
C SER A 229 11.27 23.24 6.48
N MET A 230 11.43 21.99 6.06
CA MET A 230 12.23 20.98 6.75
C MET A 230 13.25 20.34 5.82
N VAL A 231 14.53 20.36 6.20
CA VAL A 231 15.59 19.60 5.53
C VAL A 231 15.78 18.27 6.25
N LEU A 232 15.51 17.17 5.55
CA LEU A 232 15.60 15.82 6.11
C LEU A 232 17.06 15.31 6.08
N GLN A 233 17.39 14.38 6.95
CA GLN A 233 18.70 13.72 6.99
C GLN A 233 18.95 12.89 5.72
N LYS A 234 17.91 12.28 5.15
CA LYS A 234 17.96 11.51 3.91
C LYS A 234 16.96 12.11 2.93
N ASN A 235 17.48 12.83 1.95
CA ASN A 235 16.68 13.39 0.88
C ASN A 235 16.57 12.38 -0.26
N VAL A 236 15.37 12.24 -0.82
CA VAL A 236 15.06 11.38 -1.97
C VAL A 236 14.50 12.27 -3.06
N LEU A 237 15.08 12.16 -4.26
CA LEU A 237 14.54 12.82 -5.43
C LEU A 237 13.43 11.95 -6.03
N PHE A 238 12.35 12.60 -6.44
CA PHE A 238 11.27 11.95 -7.17
C PHE A 238 11.66 11.77 -8.65
N SER A 239 11.05 10.79 -9.30
CA SER A 239 11.22 10.55 -10.73
C SER A 239 10.81 11.81 -11.52
N GLY A 240 11.68 12.29 -12.40
CA GLY A 240 11.50 13.52 -13.16
C GLY A 240 12.81 14.26 -13.34
N THR A 241 12.74 15.52 -13.73
CA THR A 241 13.92 16.38 -13.85
C THR A 241 14.33 16.95 -12.50
N ILE A 242 15.57 17.41 -12.38
CA ILE A 242 16.04 18.17 -11.21
C ILE A 242 15.20 19.44 -11.01
N LEU A 243 14.85 20.10 -12.11
CA LEU A 243 14.01 21.29 -12.11
C LEU A 243 12.61 21.01 -11.52
N ASP A 244 11.99 19.88 -11.87
CA ASP A 244 10.70 19.48 -11.30
C ASP A 244 10.82 19.26 -9.79
N ASN A 245 11.91 18.63 -9.35
CA ASN A 245 12.17 18.42 -7.92
C ASN A 245 12.41 19.73 -7.16
N LEU A 246 13.10 20.71 -7.76
CA LEU A 246 13.30 22.02 -7.15
C LEU A 246 11.98 22.80 -7.03
N ARG A 247 11.07 22.65 -8.00
CA ARG A 247 9.75 23.30 -8.00
C ARG A 247 8.79 22.76 -6.95
N TRP A 248 9.12 21.69 -6.25
CA TRP A 248 8.32 21.25 -5.09
C TRP A 248 8.22 22.31 -3.99
N GLY A 249 9.22 23.19 -3.86
CA GLY A 249 9.16 24.31 -2.93
C GLY A 249 8.27 25.46 -3.41
N ASN A 250 8.22 25.68 -4.74
CA ASN A 250 7.37 26.69 -5.39
C ASN A 250 7.10 26.26 -6.83
N GLU A 251 5.89 25.81 -7.13
CA GLU A 251 5.47 25.32 -8.45
C GLU A 251 5.63 26.36 -9.57
N ASN A 252 5.57 27.65 -9.22
CA ASN A 252 5.67 28.78 -10.15
C ASN A 252 7.09 29.33 -10.26
N ALA A 253 8.08 28.73 -9.63
CA ALA A 253 9.47 29.19 -9.71
C ALA A 253 10.01 29.14 -11.15
N SER A 254 10.64 30.24 -11.57
CA SER A 254 11.34 30.26 -12.87
C SER A 254 12.58 29.36 -12.83
N GLU A 255 13.05 28.96 -14.01
CA GLU A 255 14.28 28.16 -14.12
C GLU A 255 15.49 28.91 -13.56
N GLU A 256 15.58 30.23 -13.82
CA GLU A 256 16.65 31.09 -13.30
C GLU A 256 16.63 31.16 -11.76
N GLU A 257 15.45 31.21 -11.15
CA GLU A 257 15.29 31.17 -9.70
C GLU A 257 15.73 29.82 -9.12
N CYS A 258 15.34 28.72 -9.73
CA CYS A 258 15.77 27.37 -9.34
C CYS A 258 17.29 27.23 -9.43
N ILE A 259 17.92 27.70 -10.52
CA ILE A 259 19.38 27.68 -10.70
C ILE A 259 20.06 28.55 -9.62
N ARG A 260 19.52 29.73 -9.34
CA ARG A 260 20.04 30.60 -8.28
C ARG A 260 19.98 29.92 -6.91
N MET A 261 18.89 29.25 -6.58
CA MET A 261 18.75 28.51 -5.33
C MET A 261 19.70 27.31 -5.24
N ALA A 262 19.87 26.56 -6.35
CA ALA A 262 20.85 25.47 -6.44
C ALA A 262 22.27 25.97 -6.19
N LYS A 263 22.67 27.11 -6.76
CA LYS A 263 23.97 27.75 -6.50
C LYS A 263 24.15 28.14 -5.03
N LEU A 264 23.13 28.72 -4.42
CA LEU A 264 23.17 29.06 -2.97
C LEU A 264 23.32 27.82 -2.08
N ALA A 265 22.78 26.70 -2.51
CA ALA A 265 22.89 25.40 -1.85
C ALA A 265 24.18 24.64 -2.22
N CYS A 266 25.06 25.18 -3.05
CA CYS A 266 26.25 24.51 -3.61
C CYS A 266 25.92 23.18 -4.31
N ALA A 267 24.79 23.14 -5.02
CA ALA A 267 24.29 21.97 -5.72
C ALA A 267 24.48 22.07 -7.25
N ASP A 268 25.19 23.07 -7.74
CA ASP A 268 25.45 23.34 -9.15
C ASP A 268 26.76 22.74 -9.67
N GLU A 269 27.55 22.10 -8.79
CA GLU A 269 28.83 21.48 -9.14
C GLU A 269 28.71 20.03 -9.65
N PHE A 270 27.49 19.41 -9.63
CA PHE A 270 27.28 18.01 -10.02
C PHE A 270 26.00 17.75 -10.83
#